data_5aec13929aa93b87679b286a9948d8e5
#
_entry.id   5aec13929aa93b87679b286a9948d8e5
#
_cell.length_a   1.000
_cell.length_b   1.000
_cell.length_c   1.000
_cell.angle_alpha   90.00
_cell.angle_beta   90.00
_cell.angle_gamma   90.00
#
_symmetry.space_group_name_H-M   'P 1'
#
loop_
_entity.id
_entity.type
_entity.pdbx_description
1 polymer ?
#
loop_
_entity_poly.entity_id
_entity_poly.type
_entity_poly.pdbx_seq_one_letter_code
_entity_poly.pdbx_strand_id
1 'polypeptide(L)'
;KNNATQTTDKSLAVASAADQATSNVETVAAAAEELSASGQEISRIVSESTTVANSAVEEAARANDGVKVLDEAAQKIGEVVSLINEIASQTNLLALNATIGREGLRRCCNRG
;
A
#
# COMPACT_ATOMS: atom_id res chain seq x y z
N LYS A 1 -27.15 -76.57 20.16
CA LYS A 1 -27.44 -75.39 21.00
C LYS A 1 -26.39 -74.27 20.88
N ASN A 2 -25.14 -74.55 20.57
CA ASN A 2 -24.07 -73.53 20.48
C ASN A 2 -24.20 -72.57 19.27
N ASN A 3 -24.71 -73.05 18.11
CA ASN A 3 -24.82 -72.21 16.93
C ASN A 3 -25.81 -71.07 17.03
N ALA A 4 -26.96 -71.31 17.73
CA ALA A 4 -27.95 -70.25 17.91
C ALA A 4 -27.45 -69.13 18.82
N THR A 5 -26.76 -69.46 19.92
CA THR A 5 -26.12 -68.44 20.79
C THR A 5 -25.05 -67.66 20.08
N GLN A 6 -24.18 -68.33 19.32
CA GLN A 6 -23.12 -67.68 18.55
C GLN A 6 -23.69 -66.77 17.46
N THR A 7 -24.82 -67.14 16.84
CA THR A 7 -25.48 -66.28 15.85
C THR A 7 -26.08 -65.01 16.54
N THR A 8 -26.67 -65.16 17.70
CA THR A 8 -27.20 -64.03 18.47
C THR A 8 -26.07 -63.05 18.85
N ASP A 9 -24.96 -63.56 19.38
CA ASP A 9 -23.82 -62.74 19.77
C ASP A 9 -23.23 -61.96 18.58
N LYS A 10 -23.11 -62.65 17.43
CA LYS A 10 -22.66 -61.98 16.19
C LYS A 10 -23.65 -60.90 15.70
N SER A 11 -24.97 -61.16 15.84
CA SER A 11 -25.98 -60.18 15.45
C SER A 11 -25.94 -58.94 16.34
N LEU A 12 -25.71 -59.10 17.63
CA LEU A 12 -25.54 -58.00 18.56
C LEU A 12 -24.26 -57.19 18.25
N ALA A 13 -23.17 -57.87 17.93
CA ALA A 13 -21.93 -57.20 17.55
C ALA A 13 -22.07 -56.38 16.24
N VAL A 14 -22.79 -56.92 15.25
CA VAL A 14 -23.09 -56.20 14.00
C VAL A 14 -24.01 -55.01 14.26
N ALA A 15 -25.05 -55.17 15.11
CA ALA A 15 -25.90 -54.04 15.47
C ALA A 15 -25.11 -52.90 16.15
N SER A 16 -24.24 -53.24 17.11
CA SER A 16 -23.36 -52.24 17.76
C SER A 16 -22.38 -51.57 16.79
N ALA A 17 -21.81 -52.33 15.85
CA ALA A 17 -20.94 -51.76 14.83
C ALA A 17 -21.71 -50.85 13.86
N ALA A 18 -22.97 -51.18 13.55
CA ALA A 18 -23.82 -50.33 12.72
C ALA A 18 -24.19 -49.01 13.44
N ASP A 19 -24.49 -49.04 14.71
CA ASP A 19 -24.77 -47.85 15.52
C ASP A 19 -23.51 -46.96 15.59
N GLN A 20 -22.35 -47.54 15.79
CA GLN A 20 -21.08 -46.78 15.81
C GLN A 20 -20.75 -46.18 14.42
N ALA A 21 -21.00 -46.91 13.34
CA ALA A 21 -20.84 -46.39 12.00
C ALA A 21 -21.79 -45.21 11.72
N THR A 22 -23.04 -45.29 12.17
CA THR A 22 -24.00 -44.19 12.05
C THR A 22 -23.54 -42.96 12.81
N SER A 23 -23.06 -43.10 14.03
CA SER A 23 -22.50 -41.97 14.82
C SER A 23 -21.25 -41.34 14.15
N ASN A 24 -20.39 -42.18 13.57
CA ASN A 24 -19.24 -41.70 12.84
C ASN A 24 -19.65 -40.90 11.58
N VAL A 25 -20.67 -41.36 10.86
CA VAL A 25 -21.20 -40.64 9.68
C VAL A 25 -21.79 -39.29 10.09
N GLU A 26 -22.53 -39.23 11.18
CA GLU A 26 -23.06 -37.96 11.70
C GLU A 26 -21.94 -36.99 12.06
N THR A 27 -20.87 -37.47 12.68
CA THR A 27 -19.69 -36.66 13.01
C THR A 27 -19.01 -36.13 11.77
N VAL A 28 -18.83 -36.98 10.73
CA VAL A 28 -18.26 -36.57 9.46
C VAL A 28 -19.15 -35.55 8.74
N ALA A 29 -20.48 -35.74 8.78
CA ALA A 29 -21.42 -34.79 8.19
C ALA A 29 -21.30 -33.40 8.85
N ALA A 30 -21.26 -33.34 10.18
CA ALA A 30 -21.08 -32.10 10.93
C ALA A 30 -19.74 -31.41 10.57
N ALA A 31 -18.67 -32.19 10.51
CA ALA A 31 -17.36 -31.66 10.09
C ALA A 31 -17.37 -31.13 8.64
N ALA A 32 -18.09 -31.78 7.74
CA ALA A 32 -18.25 -31.32 6.37
C ALA A 32 -19.03 -29.99 6.28
N GLU A 33 -20.05 -29.81 7.12
CA GLU A 33 -20.77 -28.53 7.21
C GLU A 33 -19.88 -27.41 7.73
N GLU A 34 -19.05 -27.65 8.76
CA GLU A 34 -18.07 -26.67 9.26
C GLU A 34 -17.02 -26.31 8.21
N LEU A 35 -16.53 -27.31 7.46
CA LEU A 35 -15.61 -27.07 6.36
C LEU A 35 -16.24 -26.22 5.25
N SER A 36 -17.51 -26.46 4.93
CA SER A 36 -18.25 -25.68 3.95
C SER A 36 -18.40 -24.22 4.40
N ALA A 37 -18.76 -24.00 5.65
CA ALA A 37 -18.87 -22.66 6.22
C ALA A 37 -17.51 -21.93 6.24
N SER A 38 -16.44 -22.63 6.62
CA SER A 38 -15.08 -22.10 6.59
C SER A 38 -14.63 -21.74 5.17
N GLY A 39 -14.99 -22.56 4.18
CA GLY A 39 -14.71 -22.28 2.77
C GLY A 39 -15.40 -21.00 2.26
N GLN A 40 -16.64 -20.78 2.67
CA GLN A 40 -17.38 -19.56 2.36
C GLN A 40 -16.71 -18.31 2.99
N GLU A 41 -16.28 -18.42 4.25
CA GLU A 41 -15.61 -17.33 4.94
C GLU A 41 -14.24 -17.01 4.31
N ILE A 42 -13.48 -18.04 3.93
CA ILE A 42 -12.23 -17.85 3.19
C ILE A 42 -12.49 -17.13 1.86
N SER A 43 -13.52 -17.52 1.11
CA SER A 43 -13.88 -16.85 -0.14
C SER A 43 -14.22 -15.38 0.06
N ARG A 44 -14.96 -15.06 1.13
CA ARG A 44 -15.26 -13.67 1.52
C ARG A 44 -13.99 -12.87 1.82
N ILE A 45 -13.09 -13.43 2.63
CA ILE A 45 -11.82 -12.78 2.99
C ILE A 45 -10.92 -12.55 1.77
N VAL A 46 -10.86 -13.52 0.85
CA VAL A 46 -10.09 -13.36 -0.40
C VAL A 46 -10.65 -12.24 -1.26
N SER A 47 -11.98 -12.14 -1.40
CA SER A 47 -12.64 -11.06 -2.14
C SER A 47 -12.35 -9.69 -1.51
N GLU A 48 -12.45 -9.59 -0.21
CA GLU A 48 -12.16 -8.37 0.55
C GLU A 48 -10.68 -7.96 0.42
N SER A 49 -9.76 -8.94 0.54
CA SER A 49 -8.33 -8.73 0.36
C SER A 49 -7.99 -8.22 -1.05
N THR A 50 -8.67 -8.75 -2.06
CA THR A 50 -8.50 -8.29 -3.45
C THR A 50 -8.94 -6.83 -3.60
N THR A 51 -10.06 -6.46 -2.97
CA THR A 51 -10.55 -5.08 -2.98
C THR A 51 -9.56 -4.13 -2.30
N VAL A 52 -9.04 -4.51 -1.14
CA VAL A 52 -8.03 -3.73 -0.40
C VAL A 52 -6.75 -3.57 -1.22
N ALA A 53 -6.28 -4.65 -1.87
CA ALA A 53 -5.10 -4.61 -2.72
C ALA A 53 -5.28 -3.65 -3.90
N ASN A 54 -6.43 -3.70 -4.57
CA ASN A 54 -6.73 -2.78 -5.67
C ASN A 54 -6.77 -1.32 -5.20
N SER A 55 -7.40 -1.05 -4.06
CA SER A 55 -7.42 0.30 -3.47
C SER A 55 -6.01 0.80 -3.12
N ALA A 56 -5.14 -0.07 -2.60
CA ALA A 56 -3.75 0.28 -2.31
C ALA A 56 -2.96 0.62 -3.59
N VAL A 57 -3.19 -0.10 -4.69
CA VAL A 57 -2.57 0.20 -5.99
C VAL A 57 -3.02 1.57 -6.51
N GLU A 58 -4.31 1.88 -6.41
CA GLU A 58 -4.84 3.19 -6.82
C GLU A 58 -4.27 4.34 -5.97
N GLU A 59 -4.12 4.11 -4.67
CA GLU A 59 -3.55 5.11 -3.76
C GLU A 59 -2.06 5.33 -4.02
N ALA A 60 -1.32 4.27 -4.32
CA ALA A 60 0.09 4.36 -4.75
C ALA A 60 0.23 5.14 -6.07
N ALA A 61 -0.66 4.92 -7.02
CA ALA A 61 -0.67 5.69 -8.28
C ALA A 61 -0.93 7.19 -8.03
N ARG A 62 -1.92 7.53 -7.19
CA ARG A 62 -2.19 8.93 -6.80
C ARG A 62 -1.01 9.57 -6.08
N ALA A 63 -0.35 8.84 -5.18
CA ALA A 63 0.85 9.32 -4.51
C ALA A 63 1.99 9.60 -5.48
N ASN A 64 2.19 8.72 -6.45
CA ASN A 64 3.18 8.91 -7.51
C ASN A 64 2.90 10.15 -8.37
N ASP A 65 1.64 10.40 -8.71
CA ASP A 65 1.26 11.61 -9.45
C ASP A 65 1.48 12.88 -8.58
N GLY A 66 1.21 12.81 -7.28
CA GLY A 66 1.55 13.88 -6.35
C GLY A 66 3.05 14.20 -6.30
N VAL A 67 3.90 13.17 -6.34
CA VAL A 67 5.36 13.35 -6.40
C VAL A 67 5.80 14.04 -7.70
N LYS A 68 5.18 13.73 -8.84
CA LYS A 68 5.47 14.42 -10.11
C LYS A 68 5.13 15.91 -10.03
N VAL A 69 3.99 16.27 -9.44
CA VAL A 69 3.60 17.66 -9.24
C VAL A 69 4.59 18.40 -8.34
N LEU A 70 5.10 17.73 -7.30
CA LEU A 70 6.14 18.30 -6.44
C LEU A 70 7.46 18.50 -7.18
N ASP A 71 7.85 17.58 -8.05
CA ASP A 71 9.05 17.70 -8.88
C ASP A 71 8.95 18.90 -9.83
N GLU A 72 7.82 19.08 -10.52
CA GLU A 72 7.55 20.23 -11.36
C GLU A 72 7.59 21.56 -10.57
N ALA A 73 7.03 21.58 -9.36
CA ALA A 73 7.07 22.75 -8.50
C ALA A 73 8.50 23.07 -8.04
N ALA A 74 9.30 22.05 -7.70
CA ALA A 74 10.70 22.21 -7.34
C ALA A 74 11.55 22.77 -8.51
N GLN A 75 11.29 22.32 -9.73
CA GLN A 75 11.95 22.86 -10.93
C GLN A 75 11.63 24.35 -11.12
N LYS A 76 10.35 24.74 -10.99
CA LYS A 76 9.96 26.16 -11.07
C LYS A 76 10.59 27.02 -9.99
N ILE A 77 10.72 26.51 -8.76
CA ILE A 77 11.45 27.21 -7.70
C ILE A 77 12.92 27.38 -8.08
N GLY A 78 13.55 26.36 -8.67
CA GLY A 78 14.93 26.44 -9.17
C GLY A 78 15.11 27.54 -10.22
N GLU A 79 14.18 27.68 -11.15
CA GLU A 79 14.18 28.75 -12.17
C GLU A 79 14.07 30.13 -11.52
N VAL A 80 13.16 30.30 -10.54
CA VAL A 80 13.01 31.57 -9.82
C VAL A 80 14.26 31.92 -9.03
N VAL A 81 14.88 30.96 -8.35
CA VAL A 81 16.16 31.17 -7.63
C VAL A 81 17.27 31.59 -8.59
N SER A 82 17.35 30.97 -9.76
CA SER A 82 18.31 31.37 -10.80
C SER A 82 18.10 32.82 -11.26
N LEU A 83 16.82 33.19 -11.49
CA LEU A 83 16.48 34.58 -11.87
C LEU A 83 16.82 35.59 -10.77
N ILE A 84 16.58 35.25 -9.50
CA ILE A 84 16.97 36.11 -8.37
C ILE A 84 18.49 36.30 -8.32
N ASN A 85 19.27 35.24 -8.54
CA ASN A 85 20.73 35.33 -8.59
C ASN A 85 21.22 36.22 -9.74
N GLU A 86 20.53 36.12 -10.87
CA GLU A 86 20.86 36.97 -12.05
C GLU A 86 20.57 38.45 -11.76
N ILE A 87 19.42 38.76 -11.17
CA ILE A 87 19.03 40.12 -10.73
C ILE A 87 20.02 40.64 -9.68
N ALA A 88 20.39 39.82 -8.68
CA ALA A 88 21.36 40.19 -7.66
C ALA A 88 22.74 40.53 -8.28
N SER A 89 23.19 39.76 -9.25
CA SER A 89 24.43 40.00 -10.00
C SER A 89 24.36 41.31 -10.79
N GLN A 90 23.26 41.57 -11.51
CA GLN A 90 23.04 42.82 -12.24
C GLN A 90 23.01 44.02 -11.31
N THR A 91 22.34 43.91 -10.18
CA THR A 91 22.25 44.97 -9.17
C THR A 91 23.63 45.28 -8.57
N ASN A 92 24.44 44.26 -8.31
CA ASN A 92 25.81 44.45 -7.83
C ASN A 92 26.70 45.13 -8.84
N LEU A 93 26.59 44.80 -10.14
CA LEU A 93 27.29 45.48 -11.22
C LEU A 93 26.85 46.94 -11.36
N LEU A 94 25.56 47.24 -11.24
CA LEU A 94 25.04 48.62 -11.26
C LEU A 94 25.54 49.43 -10.08
N ALA A 95 25.60 48.87 -8.89
CA ALA A 95 26.15 49.51 -7.69
C ALA A 95 27.67 49.81 -7.86
N LEU A 96 28.40 48.86 -8.43
CA LEU A 96 29.82 49.04 -8.72
C LEU A 96 30.04 50.13 -9.77
N ASN A 97 29.28 50.15 -10.87
CA ASN A 97 29.34 51.19 -11.90
C ASN A 97 29.02 52.59 -11.36
N ALA A 98 28.02 52.72 -10.49
CA ALA A 98 27.68 53.97 -9.83
C ALA A 98 28.80 54.46 -8.90
N THR A 99 29.49 53.55 -8.21
CA THR A 99 30.65 53.88 -7.37
C THR A 99 31.84 54.36 -8.22
N ILE A 100 32.16 53.70 -9.34
CA ILE A 100 33.21 54.09 -10.27
C ILE A 100 32.89 55.45 -10.89
N GLY A 101 31.64 55.71 -11.29
CA GLY A 101 31.18 56.99 -11.82
C GLY A 101 31.35 58.14 -10.82
N ARG A 102 31.08 57.95 -9.56
CA ARG A 102 31.27 58.92 -8.48
C ARG A 102 32.77 59.21 -8.23
N GLU A 103 33.62 58.21 -8.32
CA GLU A 103 35.07 58.37 -8.14
C GLU A 103 35.72 59.09 -9.32
N GLY A 104 35.25 58.82 -10.55
CA GLY A 104 35.62 59.54 -11.74
C GLY A 104 35.28 61.03 -11.68
N LEU A 105 34.08 61.39 -11.24
CA LEU A 105 33.65 62.77 -11.04
C LEU A 105 34.45 63.50 -9.95
N ARG A 106 34.79 62.86 -8.84
CA ARG A 106 35.66 63.42 -7.81
C ARG A 106 37.03 63.75 -8.29
N ARG A 107 37.62 62.93 -9.16
CA ARG A 107 38.92 63.17 -9.74
C ARG A 107 38.94 64.32 -10.74
N CYS A 108 37.86 64.53 -11.49
CA CYS A 108 37.69 65.67 -12.36
C CYS A 108 37.58 66.99 -11.63
N CYS A 109 36.81 67.03 -10.48
CA CYS A 109 36.65 68.26 -9.68
C CYS A 109 37.91 68.66 -8.87
N ASN A 110 38.84 67.73 -8.63
CA ASN A 110 40.08 68.02 -7.85
C ASN A 110 41.30 68.41 -8.69
N ARG A 111 41.12 68.60 -10.01
CA ARG A 111 42.14 69.06 -10.95
C ARG A 111 41.92 70.50 -11.51
N GLY A 112 40.95 71.22 -10.84
CA GLY A 112 40.71 72.64 -11.17
C GLY A 112 41.32 73.66 -10.19
#